data_382d8d39493d71acc9dbe3add92f1d6c
#
_entry.id   382d8d39493d71acc9dbe3add92f1d6c
#
_cell.length_a   1.000
_cell.length_b   1.000
_cell.length_c   1.000
_cell.angle_alpha   90.00
_cell.angle_beta   90.00
_cell.angle_gamma   90.00
#
_symmetry.space_group_name_H-M   'P 1'
#
loop_
_entity.id
_entity.type
_entity.pdbx_description
1 polymer ?
#
loop_
_entity_poly.entity_id
_entity_poly.type
_entity_poly.pdbx_seq_one_letter_code
_entity_poly.pdbx_strand_id
1 'polypeptide(L)'
;THISVPVAWRRQYCGIFEAHLDGVIYYFIDNQYYFKRDGLYGHYDDAERFAFFSRAVLDIIPHIGFKPDIIHCNDWQTALIPVYLNSMYRGDETYRDIKTVFTIHNIQYQGKYGKELNGDVIGLPPECESLVEYDGCVNLMKGAIQCADKVTTVSPTYAREILEPYYSHGLDRILDQFTFKLTGLSLIH
;
A
#
# COMPACT_ATOMS: atom_id res chain seq x y z
N THR A 1 -5.13 -19.65 -11.75
CA THR A 1 -6.06 -18.79 -12.49
C THR A 1 -5.41 -17.46 -12.86
N HIS A 2 -6.08 -16.61 -13.63
CA HIS A 2 -5.58 -15.28 -13.97
C HIS A 2 -6.74 -14.29 -14.13
N ILE A 3 -6.43 -13.03 -13.91
CA ILE A 3 -7.32 -11.89 -14.12
C ILE A 3 -6.60 -10.77 -14.85
N SER A 4 -7.30 -9.70 -15.19
CA SER A 4 -6.73 -8.49 -15.78
C SER A 4 -6.91 -7.32 -14.83
N VAL A 5 -5.79 -6.75 -14.35
CA VAL A 5 -5.75 -5.70 -13.34
C VAL A 5 -5.53 -4.33 -14.00
N PRO A 6 -6.33 -3.31 -13.68
CA PRO A 6 -6.11 -1.96 -14.20
C PRO A 6 -4.94 -1.28 -13.49
N VAL A 7 -4.12 -0.55 -14.28
CA VAL A 7 -3.10 0.37 -13.81
C VAL A 7 -3.35 1.69 -14.53
N ALA A 8 -4.10 2.60 -13.91
CA ALA A 8 -4.69 3.77 -14.56
C ALA A 8 -5.44 3.36 -15.85
N TRP A 9 -5.00 3.84 -17.01
CA TRP A 9 -5.58 3.54 -18.31
C TRP A 9 -5.17 2.18 -18.91
N ARG A 10 -4.12 1.55 -18.34
CA ARG A 10 -3.59 0.24 -18.83
C ARG A 10 -4.36 -0.91 -18.17
N ARG A 11 -4.31 -2.07 -18.82
CA ARG A 11 -4.71 -3.34 -18.20
C ARG A 11 -3.58 -4.34 -18.31
N GLN A 12 -3.24 -4.95 -17.18
CA GLN A 12 -2.10 -5.85 -17.07
C GLN A 12 -2.55 -7.26 -16.67
N TYR A 13 -1.87 -8.25 -17.21
CA TYR A 13 -2.05 -9.64 -16.80
C TYR A 13 -1.69 -9.81 -15.32
N CYS A 14 -2.47 -10.60 -14.60
CA CYS A 14 -2.23 -10.98 -13.23
C CYS A 14 -2.51 -12.48 -13.05
N GLY A 15 -1.47 -13.29 -13.02
CA GLY A 15 -1.57 -14.70 -12.65
C GLY A 15 -1.74 -14.84 -11.14
N ILE A 16 -2.56 -15.80 -10.71
CA ILE A 16 -2.81 -16.09 -9.29
C ILE A 16 -2.42 -17.54 -9.04
N PHE A 17 -1.36 -17.73 -8.25
CA PHE A 17 -0.91 -19.02 -7.78
C PHE A 17 -1.11 -19.12 -6.27
N GLU A 18 -1.30 -20.35 -5.80
CA GLU A 18 -1.53 -20.64 -4.39
C GLU A 18 -0.57 -21.73 -3.93
N ALA A 19 -0.02 -21.59 -2.74
CA ALA A 19 0.75 -22.62 -2.06
C ALA A 19 0.39 -22.64 -0.58
N HIS A 20 0.55 -23.81 0.04
CA HIS A 20 0.30 -24.03 1.47
C HIS A 20 1.59 -24.46 2.15
N LEU A 21 1.98 -23.76 3.19
CA LEU A 21 3.16 -24.08 3.97
C LEU A 21 2.92 -23.72 5.45
N ASP A 22 3.14 -24.68 6.34
CA ASP A 22 3.06 -24.49 7.80
C ASP A 22 1.72 -23.88 8.29
N GLY A 23 0.61 -24.25 7.63
CA GLY A 23 -0.73 -23.72 7.97
C GLY A 23 -1.02 -22.33 7.42
N VAL A 24 -0.11 -21.75 6.64
CA VAL A 24 -0.27 -20.46 5.97
C VAL A 24 -0.58 -20.69 4.48
N ILE A 25 -1.53 -19.93 3.96
CA ILE A 25 -1.84 -19.91 2.53
C ILE A 25 -1.09 -18.73 1.91
N TYR A 26 -0.28 -19.03 0.91
CA TYR A 26 0.48 -18.05 0.13
C TYR A 26 -0.19 -17.83 -1.20
N TYR A 27 -0.56 -16.59 -1.50
CA TYR A 27 -1.03 -16.18 -2.82
C TYR A 27 0.07 -15.41 -3.53
N PHE A 28 0.49 -15.91 -4.70
CA PHE A 28 1.50 -15.25 -5.53
C PHE A 28 0.83 -14.54 -6.70
N ILE A 29 1.17 -13.27 -6.86
CA ILE A 29 0.79 -12.44 -7.97
C ILE A 29 1.86 -12.54 -9.04
N ASP A 30 1.56 -13.21 -10.15
CA ASP A 30 2.49 -13.38 -11.25
C ASP A 30 2.25 -12.33 -12.34
N ASN A 31 3.31 -11.58 -12.60
CA ASN A 31 3.45 -10.74 -13.78
C ASN A 31 4.93 -10.63 -14.12
N GLN A 32 5.37 -11.37 -15.15
CA GLN A 32 6.79 -11.40 -15.52
C GLN A 32 7.31 -10.05 -16.00
N TYR A 33 6.49 -9.21 -16.61
CA TYR A 33 6.89 -7.87 -17.05
C TYR A 33 7.34 -7.00 -15.87
N TYR A 34 6.61 -7.07 -14.74
CA TYR A 34 6.93 -6.27 -13.56
C TYR A 34 7.94 -6.96 -12.61
N PHE A 35 7.89 -8.29 -12.47
CA PHE A 35 8.58 -8.97 -11.36
C PHE A 35 9.70 -9.92 -11.76
N LYS A 36 9.85 -10.27 -13.04
CA LYS A 36 10.99 -11.07 -13.50
C LYS A 36 12.19 -10.17 -13.76
N ARG A 37 12.82 -9.71 -12.68
CA ARG A 37 13.95 -8.76 -12.71
C ARG A 37 14.97 -9.08 -11.64
N ASP A 38 16.19 -8.59 -11.83
CA ASP A 38 17.21 -8.65 -10.81
C ASP A 38 16.90 -7.64 -9.70
N GLY A 39 16.82 -8.13 -8.45
CA GLY A 39 16.47 -7.32 -7.29
C GLY A 39 14.96 -7.10 -7.12
N LEU A 40 14.59 -6.71 -5.91
CA LEU A 40 13.19 -6.56 -5.51
C LEU A 40 12.62 -5.16 -5.83
N TYR A 41 13.47 -4.13 -5.78
CA TYR A 41 13.12 -2.72 -6.00
C TYR A 41 14.34 -1.93 -6.48
N GLY A 42 14.18 -0.64 -6.75
CA GLY A 42 15.22 0.24 -7.29
C GLY A 42 15.16 0.35 -8.81
N HIS A 43 14.04 -0.04 -9.41
CA HIS A 43 13.80 0.13 -10.84
C HIS A 43 13.09 1.46 -11.13
N TYR A 44 13.30 2.01 -12.31
CA TYR A 44 12.71 3.29 -12.73
C TYR A 44 11.17 3.28 -12.71
N ASP A 45 10.56 2.13 -12.88
CA ASP A 45 9.11 1.91 -12.92
C ASP A 45 8.54 1.29 -11.63
N ASP A 46 9.25 1.38 -10.51
CA ASP A 46 8.80 0.84 -9.23
C ASP A 46 7.40 1.36 -8.83
N ALA A 47 7.09 2.61 -9.14
CA ALA A 47 5.77 3.16 -8.89
C ALA A 47 4.66 2.36 -9.60
N GLU A 48 4.86 2.05 -10.89
CA GLU A 48 3.90 1.27 -11.68
C GLU A 48 3.83 -0.19 -11.20
N ARG A 49 4.98 -0.79 -10.89
CA ARG A 49 5.07 -2.15 -10.35
C ARG A 49 4.26 -2.32 -9.07
N PHE A 50 4.43 -1.40 -8.12
CA PHE A 50 3.75 -1.48 -6.82
C PHE A 50 2.34 -0.93 -6.84
N ALA A 51 1.98 -0.03 -7.77
CA ALA A 51 0.59 0.29 -8.05
C ALA A 51 -0.17 -0.93 -8.60
N PHE A 52 0.43 -1.64 -9.57
CA PHE A 52 -0.10 -2.91 -10.07
C PHE A 52 -0.27 -3.92 -8.92
N PHE A 53 0.77 -4.14 -8.12
CA PHE A 53 0.73 -5.09 -6.99
C PHE A 53 -0.39 -4.75 -6.01
N SER A 54 -0.47 -3.49 -5.59
CA SER A 54 -1.49 -3.03 -4.64
C SER A 54 -2.91 -3.20 -5.19
N ARG A 55 -3.10 -2.95 -6.47
CA ARG A 55 -4.37 -3.15 -7.15
C ARG A 55 -4.71 -4.63 -7.26
N ALA A 56 -3.74 -5.45 -7.65
CA ALA A 56 -3.89 -6.89 -7.79
C ALA A 56 -4.29 -7.55 -6.46
N VAL A 57 -3.69 -7.13 -5.33
CA VAL A 57 -4.07 -7.65 -3.99
C VAL A 57 -5.55 -7.49 -3.71
N LEU A 58 -6.16 -6.38 -4.10
CA LEU A 58 -7.60 -6.17 -3.94
C LEU A 58 -8.41 -6.96 -4.98
N ASP A 59 -8.01 -6.89 -6.24
CA ASP A 59 -8.76 -7.51 -7.34
C ASP A 59 -8.78 -9.05 -7.29
N ILE A 60 -7.79 -9.70 -6.62
CA ILE A 60 -7.79 -11.16 -6.47
C ILE A 60 -8.77 -11.68 -5.41
N ILE A 61 -9.21 -10.87 -4.45
CA ILE A 61 -10.04 -11.31 -3.31
C ILE A 61 -11.27 -12.10 -3.76
N PRO A 62 -12.05 -11.69 -4.77
CA PRO A 62 -13.20 -12.47 -5.24
C PRO A 62 -12.83 -13.81 -5.91
N HIS A 63 -11.55 -14.03 -6.21
CA HIS A 63 -11.08 -15.17 -7.00
C HIS A 63 -10.31 -16.23 -6.20
N ILE A 64 -10.00 -15.97 -4.93
CA ILE A 64 -9.15 -16.85 -4.10
C ILE A 64 -9.91 -17.64 -3.04
N GLY A 65 -11.24 -17.52 -2.96
CA GLY A 65 -12.04 -18.25 -1.97
C GLY A 65 -11.78 -17.84 -0.51
N PHE A 66 -11.04 -16.76 -0.29
CA PHE A 66 -10.71 -16.21 1.02
C PHE A 66 -11.08 -14.73 1.08
N LYS A 67 -11.98 -14.36 1.98
CA LYS A 67 -12.32 -12.97 2.27
C LYS A 67 -11.60 -12.54 3.55
N PRO A 68 -10.62 -11.64 3.47
CA PRO A 68 -9.91 -11.16 4.66
C PRO A 68 -10.80 -10.23 5.50
N ASP A 69 -10.69 -10.31 6.82
CA ASP A 69 -11.20 -9.28 7.73
C ASP A 69 -10.22 -8.09 7.80
N ILE A 70 -8.91 -8.40 7.70
CA ILE A 70 -7.84 -7.43 7.80
C ILE A 70 -6.84 -7.64 6.66
N ILE A 71 -6.42 -6.53 6.01
CA ILE A 71 -5.27 -6.51 5.11
C ILE A 71 -4.14 -5.76 5.82
N HIS A 72 -3.03 -6.47 6.04
CA HIS A 72 -1.82 -5.91 6.65
C HIS A 72 -0.82 -5.50 5.58
N CYS A 73 -0.60 -4.21 5.46
CA CYS A 73 0.27 -3.58 4.47
C CYS A 73 1.61 -3.21 5.10
N ASN A 74 2.70 -3.39 4.36
CA ASN A 74 4.05 -3.14 4.84
C ASN A 74 4.80 -2.20 3.90
N ASP A 75 5.23 -1.05 4.40
CA ASP A 75 5.99 -0.01 3.71
C ASP A 75 5.31 0.56 2.44
N TRP A 76 6.00 1.48 1.78
CA TRP A 76 5.46 2.22 0.65
C TRP A 76 5.04 1.35 -0.54
N GLN A 77 5.64 0.17 -0.70
CA GLN A 77 5.33 -0.76 -1.78
C GLN A 77 3.88 -1.29 -1.72
N THR A 78 3.28 -1.27 -0.54
CA THR A 78 1.88 -1.69 -0.34
C THR A 78 0.97 -0.52 0.07
N ALA A 79 1.50 0.68 0.09
CA ALA A 79 0.81 1.88 0.58
C ALA A 79 -0.48 2.23 -0.20
N LEU A 80 -0.55 1.87 -1.47
CA LEU A 80 -1.74 2.10 -2.28
C LEU A 80 -2.91 1.17 -1.94
N ILE A 81 -2.71 0.06 -1.23
CA ILE A 81 -3.81 -0.84 -0.86
C ILE A 81 -4.86 -0.11 0.00
N PRO A 82 -4.55 0.52 1.15
CA PRO A 82 -5.54 1.25 1.93
C PRO A 82 -6.10 2.47 1.19
N VAL A 83 -5.31 3.10 0.32
CA VAL A 83 -5.77 4.22 -0.51
C VAL A 83 -6.84 3.76 -1.51
N TYR A 84 -6.55 2.73 -2.30
CA TYR A 84 -7.50 2.16 -3.26
C TYR A 84 -8.75 1.62 -2.56
N LEU A 85 -8.57 0.88 -1.46
CA LEU A 85 -9.69 0.33 -0.71
C LEU A 85 -10.69 1.41 -0.33
N ASN A 86 -10.22 2.55 0.18
CA ASN A 86 -11.08 3.64 0.62
C ASN A 86 -11.67 4.46 -0.54
N SER A 87 -10.90 4.68 -1.61
CA SER A 87 -11.32 5.55 -2.72
C SER A 87 -12.16 4.85 -3.78
N MET A 88 -12.00 3.53 -3.95
CA MET A 88 -12.56 2.85 -5.13
C MET A 88 -13.33 1.56 -4.80
N TYR A 89 -13.08 0.89 -3.67
CA TYR A 89 -13.63 -0.44 -3.39
C TYR A 89 -14.68 -0.48 -2.28
N ARG A 90 -14.72 0.48 -1.35
CA ARG A 90 -15.65 0.48 -0.21
C ARG A 90 -17.13 0.43 -0.57
N GLY A 91 -17.49 0.82 -1.79
CA GLY A 91 -18.86 0.74 -2.28
C GLY A 91 -19.36 -0.68 -2.54
N ASP A 92 -18.47 -1.65 -2.71
CA ASP A 92 -18.79 -3.05 -2.97
C ASP A 92 -18.85 -3.84 -1.65
N GLU A 93 -19.84 -4.74 -1.52
CA GLU A 93 -20.07 -5.55 -0.32
C GLU A 93 -18.88 -6.46 0.02
N THR A 94 -18.11 -6.88 -0.98
CA THR A 94 -16.92 -7.71 -0.79
C THR A 94 -15.90 -7.02 0.10
N TYR A 95 -15.76 -5.69 -0.03
CA TYR A 95 -14.68 -4.92 0.58
C TYR A 95 -15.12 -4.02 1.74
N ARG A 96 -16.43 -3.82 1.91
CA ARG A 96 -17.01 -2.85 2.86
C ARG A 96 -16.44 -2.96 4.28
N ASP A 97 -16.32 -4.18 4.78
CA ASP A 97 -15.95 -4.44 6.17
C ASP A 97 -14.45 -4.71 6.39
N ILE A 98 -13.69 -4.83 5.31
CA ILE A 98 -12.25 -5.09 5.39
C ILE A 98 -11.53 -3.91 6.05
N LYS A 99 -10.74 -4.22 7.09
CA LYS A 99 -9.89 -3.24 7.78
C LYS A 99 -8.46 -3.32 7.27
N THR A 100 -7.72 -2.21 7.44
CA THR A 100 -6.32 -2.15 7.02
C THR A 100 -5.42 -1.76 8.18
N VAL A 101 -4.28 -2.46 8.27
CA VAL A 101 -3.15 -2.10 9.11
C VAL A 101 -1.98 -1.75 8.20
N PHE A 102 -1.35 -0.62 8.43
CA PHE A 102 -0.17 -0.19 7.68
C PHE A 102 1.03 -0.11 8.61
N THR A 103 2.07 -0.90 8.33
CA THR A 103 3.31 -0.91 9.12
C THR A 103 4.42 -0.14 8.42
N ILE A 104 5.01 0.81 9.12
CA ILE A 104 6.18 1.58 8.70
C ILE A 104 7.42 0.90 9.29
N HIS A 105 8.25 0.27 8.45
CA HIS A 105 9.54 -0.29 8.85
C HIS A 105 10.65 0.73 8.70
N ASN A 106 10.60 1.54 7.63
CA ASN A 106 11.55 2.63 7.41
C ASN A 106 10.87 3.84 6.77
N ILE A 107 10.65 4.89 7.57
CA ILE A 107 9.96 6.11 7.13
C ILE A 107 10.75 6.93 6.09
N GLN A 108 12.03 6.65 5.90
CA GLN A 108 12.84 7.32 4.88
C GLN A 108 12.35 7.02 3.46
N TYR A 109 11.83 5.81 3.23
CA TYR A 109 11.37 5.36 1.92
C TYR A 109 9.84 5.49 1.84
N GLN A 110 9.37 6.52 1.17
CA GLN A 110 7.98 6.97 1.20
C GLN A 110 7.20 6.75 -0.11
N GLY A 111 7.90 6.37 -1.19
CA GLY A 111 7.27 6.31 -2.51
C GLY A 111 6.89 7.72 -3.00
N LYS A 112 7.91 8.61 -3.14
CA LYS A 112 7.73 9.98 -3.63
C LYS A 112 7.94 10.05 -5.13
N TYR A 113 7.00 10.70 -5.83
CA TYR A 113 6.99 10.82 -7.30
C TYR A 113 6.37 12.14 -7.72
N GLY A 114 6.54 12.51 -8.99
CA GLY A 114 5.87 13.68 -9.58
C GLY A 114 4.34 13.53 -9.60
N LYS A 115 3.63 14.65 -9.67
CA LYS A 115 2.14 14.66 -9.62
C LYS A 115 1.49 13.95 -10.82
N GLU A 116 2.18 13.95 -11.95
CA GLU A 116 1.76 13.26 -13.18
C GLU A 116 1.50 11.77 -12.96
N LEU A 117 2.14 11.18 -11.95
CA LEU A 117 2.00 9.76 -11.63
C LEU A 117 0.55 9.38 -11.32
N ASN A 118 -0.25 10.28 -10.76
CA ASN A 118 -1.64 9.96 -10.45
C ASN A 118 -2.42 9.59 -11.71
N GLY A 119 -2.37 10.43 -12.74
CA GLY A 119 -3.09 10.18 -13.99
C GLY A 119 -2.52 9.03 -14.82
N ASP A 120 -1.20 8.83 -14.78
CA ASP A 120 -0.53 7.83 -15.62
C ASP A 120 -0.47 6.44 -15.00
N VAL A 121 -0.39 6.33 -13.67
CA VAL A 121 -0.09 5.07 -12.97
C VAL A 121 -1.12 4.75 -11.88
N ILE A 122 -1.35 5.67 -10.94
CA ILE A 122 -2.17 5.39 -9.77
C ILE A 122 -3.65 5.30 -10.16
N GLY A 123 -4.13 6.26 -10.95
CA GLY A 123 -5.49 6.26 -11.48
C GLY A 123 -6.57 6.50 -10.42
N LEU A 124 -6.28 7.33 -9.41
CA LEU A 124 -7.29 7.76 -8.45
C LEU A 124 -8.31 8.70 -9.12
N PRO A 125 -9.59 8.65 -8.71
CA PRO A 125 -10.54 9.67 -9.08
C PRO A 125 -10.04 11.08 -8.70
N PRO A 126 -10.37 12.13 -9.47
CA PRO A 126 -9.85 13.49 -9.22
C PRO A 126 -10.13 13.99 -7.79
N GLU A 127 -11.28 13.66 -7.22
CA GLU A 127 -11.66 14.01 -5.86
C GLU A 127 -10.83 13.29 -4.78
N CYS A 128 -10.13 12.23 -5.14
CA CYS A 128 -9.29 11.41 -4.25
C CYS A 128 -7.79 11.68 -4.41
N GLU A 129 -7.35 12.48 -5.37
CA GLU A 129 -5.94 12.76 -5.63
C GLU A 129 -5.21 13.34 -4.41
N SER A 130 -5.91 14.19 -3.64
CA SER A 130 -5.39 14.78 -2.41
C SER A 130 -4.98 13.75 -1.35
N LEU A 131 -5.48 12.51 -1.43
CA LEU A 131 -5.06 11.43 -0.52
C LEU A 131 -3.57 11.12 -0.63
N VAL A 132 -2.99 11.20 -1.81
CA VAL A 132 -1.58 10.91 -2.06
C VAL A 132 -0.74 12.17 -2.33
N GLU A 133 -1.36 13.34 -2.51
CA GLU A 133 -0.62 14.59 -2.66
C GLU A 133 -0.09 15.10 -1.32
N TYR A 134 1.19 15.42 -1.28
CA TYR A 134 1.84 16.05 -0.13
C TYR A 134 3.10 16.80 -0.57
N ASP A 135 3.25 18.03 -0.08
CA ASP A 135 4.43 18.87 -0.29
C ASP A 135 4.85 18.99 -1.77
N GLY A 136 3.84 19.18 -2.65
CA GLY A 136 4.05 19.39 -4.08
C GLY A 136 4.36 18.13 -4.90
N CYS A 137 4.30 16.95 -4.31
CA CYS A 137 4.52 15.67 -4.98
C CYS A 137 3.46 14.62 -4.61
N VAL A 138 3.48 13.48 -5.28
CA VAL A 138 2.82 12.27 -4.80
C VAL A 138 3.68 11.66 -3.70
N ASN A 139 3.06 11.30 -2.57
CA ASN A 139 3.68 10.57 -1.48
C ASN A 139 2.78 9.41 -1.07
N LEU A 140 3.16 8.19 -1.43
CA LEU A 140 2.34 7.00 -1.24
C LEU A 140 2.19 6.64 0.25
N MET A 141 3.27 6.76 1.03
CA MET A 141 3.22 6.50 2.47
C MET A 141 2.27 7.46 3.19
N LYS A 142 2.24 8.74 2.81
CA LYS A 142 1.27 9.72 3.34
C LYS A 142 -0.16 9.25 3.09
N GLY A 143 -0.44 8.77 1.89
CA GLY A 143 -1.75 8.21 1.55
C GLY A 143 -2.13 7.02 2.44
N ALA A 144 -1.20 6.09 2.65
CA ALA A 144 -1.41 4.94 3.52
C ALA A 144 -1.66 5.36 4.99
N ILE A 145 -0.86 6.27 5.53
CA ILE A 145 -1.04 6.81 6.89
C ILE A 145 -2.43 7.41 7.04
N GLN A 146 -2.89 8.16 6.06
CA GLN A 146 -4.21 8.80 6.08
C GLN A 146 -5.35 7.76 5.99
N CYS A 147 -5.24 6.78 5.10
CA CYS A 147 -6.33 5.87 4.73
C CYS A 147 -6.44 4.61 5.59
N ALA A 148 -5.32 4.10 6.16
CA ALA A 148 -5.35 2.88 6.96
C ALA A 148 -6.15 3.05 8.26
N ASP A 149 -6.82 1.99 8.70
CA ASP A 149 -7.55 1.99 9.98
C ASP A 149 -6.60 2.03 11.18
N LYS A 150 -5.42 1.38 11.07
CA LYS A 150 -4.32 1.44 12.06
C LYS A 150 -2.99 1.63 11.35
N VAL A 151 -2.11 2.39 11.98
CA VAL A 151 -0.71 2.57 11.57
C VAL A 151 0.18 2.02 12.67
N THR A 152 1.13 1.19 12.29
CA THR A 152 2.08 0.62 13.24
C THR A 152 3.51 0.88 12.79
N THR A 153 4.43 0.78 13.73
CA THR A 153 5.87 0.74 13.46
C THR A 153 6.55 -0.26 14.39
N VAL A 154 7.82 -0.50 14.16
CA VAL A 154 8.55 -1.68 14.67
C VAL A 154 9.01 -1.57 16.13
N SER A 155 8.81 -0.43 16.79
CA SER A 155 9.04 -0.30 18.23
C SER A 155 8.30 0.90 18.82
N PRO A 156 8.00 0.88 20.14
CA PRO A 156 7.44 2.05 20.84
C PRO A 156 8.36 3.28 20.80
N THR A 157 9.68 3.07 20.79
CA THR A 157 10.66 4.16 20.65
C THR A 157 10.58 4.76 19.27
N TYR A 158 10.59 3.95 18.23
CA TYR A 158 10.50 4.44 16.85
C TYR A 158 9.18 5.16 16.57
N ALA A 159 8.06 4.72 17.17
CA ALA A 159 6.78 5.42 17.08
C ALA A 159 6.83 6.85 17.65
N ARG A 160 7.66 7.12 18.64
CA ARG A 160 7.90 8.47 19.16
C ARG A 160 8.88 9.25 18.29
N GLU A 161 9.96 8.61 17.86
CA GLU A 161 10.99 9.25 17.04
C GLU A 161 10.43 9.79 15.72
N ILE A 162 9.61 9.02 15.02
CA ILE A 162 9.04 9.44 13.71
C ILE A 162 8.05 10.61 13.83
N LEU A 163 7.63 11.00 15.02
CA LEU A 163 6.85 12.22 15.24
C LEU A 163 7.73 13.47 15.28
N GLU A 164 9.03 13.32 15.55
CA GLU A 164 9.97 14.43 15.61
C GLU A 164 10.38 14.85 14.19
N PRO A 165 10.44 16.16 13.87
CA PRO A 165 10.77 16.64 12.52
C PRO A 165 12.08 16.08 11.96
N TYR A 166 13.07 15.83 12.82
CA TYR A 166 14.37 15.30 12.42
C TYR A 166 14.29 13.86 11.88
N TYR A 167 13.43 13.02 12.47
CA TYR A 167 13.31 11.59 12.13
C TYR A 167 12.15 11.28 11.19
N SER A 168 11.20 12.20 11.03
CA SER A 168 9.98 12.02 10.23
C SER A 168 10.20 12.02 8.72
N HIS A 169 11.37 12.49 8.28
CA HIS A 169 11.66 12.75 6.85
C HIS A 169 10.57 13.59 6.16
N GLY A 170 9.99 14.56 6.92
CA GLY A 170 8.97 15.49 6.44
C GLY A 170 7.52 15.03 6.61
N LEU A 171 7.29 13.87 7.24
CA LEU A 171 5.93 13.37 7.54
C LEU A 171 5.44 13.68 8.96
N ASP A 172 6.19 14.46 9.77
CA ASP A 172 5.83 14.84 11.13
C ASP A 172 4.41 15.41 11.23
N ARG A 173 4.04 16.36 10.37
CA ARG A 173 2.72 16.98 10.35
C ARG A 173 1.60 15.98 10.03
N ILE A 174 1.87 15.03 9.13
CA ILE A 174 0.89 13.99 8.80
C ILE A 174 0.76 13.01 9.95
N LEU A 175 1.86 12.55 10.52
CA LEU A 175 1.85 11.63 11.66
C LEU A 175 1.18 12.24 12.89
N ASP A 176 1.40 13.54 13.15
CA ASP A 176 0.77 14.26 14.24
C ASP A 176 -0.76 14.27 14.12
N GLN A 177 -1.29 14.52 12.91
CA GLN A 177 -2.73 14.45 12.65
C GLN A 177 -3.34 13.07 12.90
N PHE A 178 -2.56 12.01 12.74
CA PHE A 178 -3.03 10.63 12.82
C PHE A 178 -2.42 9.83 14.00
N THR A 179 -1.87 10.50 15.01
CA THR A 179 -1.29 9.85 16.20
C THR A 179 -2.26 8.93 16.92
N PHE A 180 -3.57 9.24 16.91
CA PHE A 180 -4.61 8.43 17.55
C PHE A 180 -4.69 6.99 17.01
N LYS A 181 -4.14 6.71 15.84
CA LYS A 181 -4.09 5.37 15.26
C LYS A 181 -2.67 4.82 15.10
N LEU A 182 -1.64 5.57 15.52
CA LEU A 182 -0.24 5.14 15.48
C LEU A 182 0.11 4.34 16.72
N THR A 183 0.75 3.20 16.55
CA THR A 183 1.21 2.34 17.64
C THR A 183 2.59 1.75 17.29
N GLY A 184 3.52 1.79 18.25
CA GLY A 184 4.79 1.08 18.14
C GLY A 184 4.65 -0.34 18.68
N LEU A 185 4.94 -1.34 17.85
CA LEU A 185 4.93 -2.75 18.25
C LEU A 185 6.37 -3.25 18.39
N SER A 186 6.69 -3.88 19.52
CA SER A 186 7.98 -4.55 19.67
C SER A 186 7.97 -5.87 18.89
N LEU A 187 8.96 -6.06 18.05
CA LEU A 187 9.19 -7.33 17.34
C LEU A 187 10.14 -8.28 18.11
N ILE A 188 10.56 -7.85 19.30
CA ILE A 188 11.48 -8.61 20.17
C ILE A 188 10.69 -9.06 21.41
N HIS A 189 10.42 -10.34 21.47
CA HIS A 189 9.95 -11.05 22.66
C HIS A 189 10.80 -12.29 22.87
#